data_3cf7ae44e737395fe33c46de03d72e91
#
_entry.id   3cf7ae44e737395fe33c46de03d72e91
#
_cell.length_a   1.000
_cell.length_b   1.000
_cell.length_c   1.000
_cell.angle_alpha   90.00
_cell.angle_beta   90.00
_cell.angle_gamma   90.00
#
_symmetry.space_group_name_H-M   'P 1'
#
loop_
_entity.id
_entity.type
_entity.pdbx_description
1 polymer ?
#
loop_
_entity_poly.entity_id
_entity_poly.type
_entity_poly.pdbx_seq_one_letter_code
_entity_poly.pdbx_strand_id
1 'polypeptide(L)'
;ETGTRVVHNPRSNMNNAVGVAAVPEMLAHGIEVGLGNDGFSNNMFTEMKTAYLLHKLAKKDPRVLGADQVLTMAVQNNAQTAKLFYSRPLGELTPGAYADIIFLDYVPPTPLTIGNLPWHIIFGIDGAHVSTTIVAGKVLMHNRELKTLDEEAIGAKAREQAAKLWQRV
;
A
#
# COMPACT_ATOMS: atom_id res chain seq x y z
N GLU A 1 -5.90 17.59 -18.06
CA GLU A 1 -5.69 19.03 -18.30
C GLU A 1 -5.54 19.83 -17.00
N THR A 2 -6.11 19.38 -15.86
CA THR A 2 -6.04 20.07 -14.55
C THR A 2 -4.83 19.71 -13.71
N GLY A 3 -4.09 18.66 -14.05
CA GLY A 3 -3.00 18.11 -13.22
C GLY A 3 -3.47 17.42 -11.94
N THR A 4 -4.79 17.19 -11.80
CA THR A 4 -5.35 16.51 -10.62
C THR A 4 -4.86 15.07 -10.55
N ARG A 5 -4.41 14.66 -9.37
CA ARG A 5 -4.04 13.27 -9.05
C ARG A 5 -5.19 12.56 -8.35
N VAL A 6 -5.40 11.31 -8.67
CA VAL A 6 -6.45 10.47 -8.08
C VAL A 6 -5.79 9.38 -7.25
N VAL A 7 -6.30 9.15 -6.04
CA VAL A 7 -5.87 8.04 -5.16
C VAL A 7 -7.11 7.23 -4.80
N HIS A 8 -7.05 5.93 -5.09
CA HIS A 8 -8.12 4.98 -4.77
C HIS A 8 -7.89 4.37 -3.39
N ASN A 9 -8.90 4.40 -2.54
CA ASN A 9 -8.86 3.83 -1.17
C ASN A 9 -9.94 2.75 -1.04
N PRO A 10 -9.72 1.53 -1.58
CA PRO A 10 -10.78 0.53 -1.73
C PRO A 10 -11.39 0.09 -0.41
N ARG A 11 -10.60 -0.23 0.63
CA ARG A 11 -11.13 -0.66 1.92
C ARG A 11 -11.96 0.43 2.61
N SER A 12 -11.51 1.67 2.56
CA SER A 12 -12.26 2.79 3.12
C SER A 12 -13.59 2.97 2.41
N ASN A 13 -13.60 2.96 1.08
CA ASN A 13 -14.83 3.06 0.30
C ASN A 13 -15.81 1.92 0.61
N MET A 14 -15.32 0.69 0.75
CA MET A 14 -16.13 -0.47 1.12
C MET A 14 -16.71 -0.32 2.54
N ASN A 15 -15.88 0.06 3.51
CA ASN A 15 -16.32 0.26 4.89
C ASN A 15 -17.42 1.31 5.01
N ASN A 16 -17.28 2.41 4.28
CA ASN A 16 -18.23 3.52 4.31
C ASN A 16 -19.41 3.32 3.35
N ALA A 17 -19.45 2.21 2.61
CA ALA A 17 -20.51 1.86 1.65
C ALA A 17 -20.79 2.97 0.62
N VAL A 18 -19.77 3.74 0.23
CA VAL A 18 -19.92 4.87 -0.73
C VAL A 18 -19.92 4.42 -2.20
N GLY A 19 -19.84 3.12 -2.44
CA GLY A 19 -19.81 2.54 -3.78
C GLY A 19 -18.40 2.24 -4.27
N VAL A 20 -18.30 1.82 -5.53
CA VAL A 20 -17.04 1.44 -6.18
C VAL A 20 -16.65 2.54 -7.17
N ALA A 21 -15.48 3.14 -6.97
CA ALA A 21 -14.96 4.15 -7.88
C ALA A 21 -14.72 3.56 -9.29
N ALA A 22 -14.90 4.38 -10.32
CA ALA A 22 -14.74 3.97 -11.73
C ALA A 22 -13.24 3.87 -12.14
N VAL A 23 -12.41 3.18 -11.35
CA VAL A 23 -10.96 3.10 -11.56
C VAL A 23 -10.59 2.49 -12.90
N PRO A 24 -11.20 1.37 -13.35
CA PRO A 24 -10.88 0.79 -14.65
C PRO A 24 -11.13 1.78 -15.80
N GLU A 25 -12.20 2.53 -15.73
CA GLU A 25 -12.55 3.55 -16.71
C GLU A 25 -11.58 4.74 -16.69
N MET A 26 -11.18 5.17 -15.50
CA MET A 26 -10.15 6.22 -15.34
C MET A 26 -8.83 5.82 -15.97
N LEU A 27 -8.36 4.60 -15.72
CA LEU A 27 -7.14 4.07 -16.30
C LEU A 27 -7.25 3.93 -17.83
N ALA A 28 -8.41 3.50 -18.35
CA ALA A 28 -8.65 3.41 -19.79
C ALA A 28 -8.63 4.78 -20.48
N HIS A 29 -8.92 5.86 -19.75
CA HIS A 29 -8.82 7.25 -20.23
C HIS A 29 -7.43 7.87 -19.97
N GLY A 30 -6.44 7.07 -19.56
CA GLY A 30 -5.08 7.55 -19.32
C GLY A 30 -4.92 8.37 -18.03
N ILE A 31 -5.90 8.32 -17.12
CA ILE A 31 -5.79 8.98 -15.81
C ILE A 31 -4.91 8.11 -14.91
N GLU A 32 -3.85 8.70 -14.39
CA GLU A 32 -3.00 8.05 -13.40
C GLU A 32 -3.74 7.97 -12.05
N VAL A 33 -4.06 6.74 -11.63
CA VAL A 33 -4.70 6.48 -10.33
C VAL A 33 -3.70 5.79 -9.42
N GLY A 34 -3.39 6.39 -8.29
CA GLY A 34 -2.61 5.80 -7.21
C GLY A 34 -3.46 4.91 -6.30
N LEU A 35 -2.82 4.26 -5.34
CA LEU A 35 -3.47 3.43 -4.32
C LEU A 35 -3.13 3.95 -2.92
N GLY A 36 -4.14 4.15 -2.08
CA GLY A 36 -4.01 4.58 -0.69
C GLY A 36 -4.86 3.74 0.25
N ASN A 37 -4.78 4.02 1.55
CA ASN A 37 -5.46 3.26 2.59
C ASN A 37 -6.44 4.09 3.44
N ASP A 38 -6.43 5.43 3.31
CA ASP A 38 -7.23 6.34 4.15
C ASP A 38 -7.00 6.04 5.65
N GLY A 39 -8.04 5.87 6.45
CA GLY A 39 -7.96 5.59 7.89
C GLY A 39 -7.68 4.14 8.28
N PHE A 40 -7.43 3.24 7.33
CA PHE A 40 -7.11 1.84 7.60
C PHE A 40 -5.61 1.63 7.90
N SER A 41 -5.26 0.39 8.29
CA SER A 41 -3.85 0.03 8.53
C SER A 41 -2.98 0.26 7.30
N ASN A 42 -1.70 0.60 7.51
CA ASN A 42 -0.74 0.87 6.43
C ASN A 42 -0.28 -0.40 5.68
N ASN A 43 -1.02 -1.50 5.77
CA ASN A 43 -0.75 -2.72 5.02
C ASN A 43 -1.22 -2.56 3.57
N MET A 44 -0.33 -2.06 2.72
CA MET A 44 -0.62 -1.84 1.30
C MET A 44 -0.79 -3.14 0.51
N PHE A 45 -0.29 -4.29 0.99
CA PHE A 45 -0.58 -5.59 0.36
C PHE A 45 -2.06 -5.93 0.44
N THR A 46 -2.70 -5.63 1.59
CA THR A 46 -4.16 -5.79 1.73
C THR A 46 -4.93 -4.83 0.83
N GLU A 47 -4.48 -3.58 0.68
CA GLU A 47 -5.12 -2.62 -0.25
C GLU A 47 -5.03 -3.10 -1.70
N MET A 48 -3.85 -3.56 -2.13
CA MET A 48 -3.66 -4.12 -3.47
C MET A 48 -4.58 -5.30 -3.74
N LYS A 49 -4.65 -6.25 -2.81
CA LYS A 49 -5.56 -7.41 -2.91
C LYS A 49 -7.03 -6.98 -2.96
N THR A 50 -7.41 -6.02 -2.15
CA THR A 50 -8.79 -5.50 -2.13
C THR A 50 -9.15 -4.81 -3.44
N ALA A 51 -8.29 -3.94 -3.96
CA ALA A 51 -8.49 -3.29 -5.26
C ALA A 51 -8.66 -4.33 -6.38
N TYR A 52 -7.77 -5.34 -6.41
CA TYR A 52 -7.81 -6.42 -7.38
C TYR A 52 -9.15 -7.18 -7.37
N LEU A 53 -9.67 -7.51 -6.20
CA LEU A 53 -10.90 -8.32 -6.06
C LEU A 53 -12.16 -7.48 -6.26
N LEU A 54 -12.20 -6.27 -5.69
CA LEU A 54 -13.37 -5.39 -5.69
C LEU A 54 -13.87 -5.07 -7.11
N HIS A 55 -12.95 -4.68 -8.00
CA HIS A 55 -13.33 -4.27 -9.36
C HIS A 55 -13.80 -5.45 -10.21
N LYS A 56 -13.22 -6.65 -10.03
CA LYS A 56 -13.69 -7.86 -10.69
C LYS A 56 -15.11 -8.22 -10.26
N LEU A 57 -15.39 -8.15 -8.97
CA LEU A 57 -16.73 -8.37 -8.43
C LEU A 57 -17.73 -7.34 -8.94
N ALA A 58 -17.39 -6.07 -8.88
CA ALA A 58 -18.26 -4.98 -9.28
C ALA A 58 -18.61 -5.03 -10.79
N LYS A 59 -17.64 -5.37 -11.64
CA LYS A 59 -17.81 -5.47 -13.09
C LYS A 59 -18.29 -6.86 -13.56
N LYS A 60 -18.30 -7.86 -12.67
CA LYS A 60 -18.59 -9.27 -13.00
C LYS A 60 -17.68 -9.78 -14.14
N ASP A 61 -16.45 -9.31 -14.19
CA ASP A 61 -15.46 -9.68 -15.20
C ASP A 61 -14.10 -9.95 -14.54
N PRO A 62 -13.57 -11.19 -14.61
CA PRO A 62 -12.31 -11.57 -13.98
C PRO A 62 -11.06 -10.93 -14.62
N ARG A 63 -11.20 -10.32 -15.80
CA ARG A 63 -10.10 -9.69 -16.54
C ARG A 63 -9.81 -8.25 -16.09
N VAL A 64 -10.79 -7.60 -15.45
CA VAL A 64 -10.69 -6.19 -15.04
C VAL A 64 -9.64 -6.01 -13.94
N LEU A 65 -8.84 -5.00 -14.06
CA LEU A 65 -7.82 -4.58 -13.10
C LEU A 65 -6.88 -5.73 -12.70
N GLY A 66 -5.97 -6.10 -13.61
CA GLY A 66 -4.97 -7.17 -13.41
C GLY A 66 -3.99 -6.87 -12.27
N ALA A 67 -3.26 -7.88 -11.81
CA ALA A 67 -2.29 -7.72 -10.73
C ALA A 67 -1.16 -6.74 -11.09
N ASP A 68 -0.73 -6.72 -12.35
CA ASP A 68 0.22 -5.77 -12.92
C ASP A 68 -0.28 -4.32 -12.84
N GLN A 69 -1.55 -4.08 -13.20
CA GLN A 69 -2.18 -2.76 -13.10
C GLN A 69 -2.26 -2.29 -11.65
N VAL A 70 -2.66 -3.17 -10.74
CA VAL A 70 -2.73 -2.84 -9.30
C VAL A 70 -1.33 -2.50 -8.76
N LEU A 71 -0.30 -3.25 -9.15
CA LEU A 71 1.07 -2.96 -8.75
C LEU A 71 1.56 -1.63 -9.33
N THR A 72 1.22 -1.33 -10.59
CA THR A 72 1.49 -0.02 -11.21
C THR A 72 0.85 1.12 -10.40
N MET A 73 -0.41 0.97 -9.99
CA MET A 73 -1.09 1.96 -9.14
C MET A 73 -0.37 2.16 -7.80
N ALA A 74 -0.01 1.06 -7.13
CA ALA A 74 0.57 1.09 -5.79
C ALA A 74 2.01 1.60 -5.76
N VAL A 75 2.79 1.42 -6.81
CA VAL A 75 4.21 1.79 -6.86
C VAL A 75 4.45 2.95 -7.82
N GLN A 76 4.22 2.76 -9.11
CA GLN A 76 4.62 3.73 -10.12
C GLN A 76 3.77 5.01 -10.08
N ASN A 77 2.44 4.88 -10.04
CA ASN A 77 1.55 6.04 -10.00
C ASN A 77 1.66 6.78 -8.65
N ASN A 78 1.84 6.05 -7.55
CA ASN A 78 2.13 6.67 -6.25
C ASN A 78 3.46 7.42 -6.29
N ALA A 79 4.51 6.86 -6.88
CA ALA A 79 5.78 7.53 -7.05
C ALA A 79 5.67 8.83 -7.90
N GLN A 80 4.87 8.81 -8.97
CA GLN A 80 4.59 10.02 -9.76
C GLN A 80 3.86 11.09 -8.95
N THR A 81 2.91 10.68 -8.11
CA THR A 81 2.21 11.58 -7.19
C THR A 81 3.17 12.16 -6.14
N ALA A 82 4.04 11.32 -5.59
CA ALA A 82 5.05 11.73 -4.60
C ALA A 82 6.03 12.80 -5.12
N LYS A 83 6.31 12.85 -6.42
CA LYS A 83 7.14 13.91 -7.05
C LYS A 83 6.61 15.33 -6.85
N LEU A 84 5.34 15.48 -6.51
CA LEU A 84 4.76 16.79 -6.17
C LEU A 84 5.26 17.33 -4.81
N PHE A 85 5.77 16.45 -3.95
CA PHE A 85 6.13 16.75 -2.56
C PHE A 85 7.60 16.47 -2.25
N TYR A 86 8.24 15.58 -3.00
CA TYR A 86 9.60 15.10 -2.75
C TYR A 86 10.53 15.44 -3.91
N SER A 87 11.72 15.92 -3.58
CA SER A 87 12.72 16.39 -4.55
C SER A 87 13.56 15.26 -5.18
N ARG A 88 13.51 14.05 -4.62
CA ARG A 88 14.23 12.87 -5.12
C ARG A 88 13.25 11.79 -5.53
N PRO A 89 13.62 10.87 -6.43
CA PRO A 89 12.78 9.74 -6.80
C PRO A 89 12.43 8.86 -5.60
N LEU A 90 11.20 8.31 -5.65
CA LEU A 90 10.66 7.30 -4.73
C LEU A 90 10.14 6.12 -5.53
N GLY A 91 10.05 4.93 -4.90
CA GLY A 91 9.50 3.72 -5.53
C GLY A 91 10.45 3.03 -6.51
N GLU A 92 11.74 3.39 -6.52
CA GLU A 92 12.75 2.79 -7.36
C GLU A 92 14.09 2.64 -6.62
N LEU A 93 14.85 1.60 -6.96
CA LEU A 93 16.19 1.34 -6.41
C LEU A 93 17.25 1.86 -7.41
N THR A 94 17.43 3.18 -7.46
CA THR A 94 18.41 3.84 -8.31
C THR A 94 19.31 4.79 -7.52
N PRO A 95 20.55 5.03 -7.94
CA PRO A 95 21.41 6.03 -7.31
C PRO A 95 20.73 7.41 -7.29
N GLY A 96 20.70 8.06 -6.13
CA GLY A 96 20.07 9.36 -5.93
C GLY A 96 18.61 9.33 -5.49
N ALA A 97 17.91 8.18 -5.56
CA ALA A 97 16.58 8.01 -4.99
C ALA A 97 16.59 8.01 -3.45
N TYR A 98 15.44 8.27 -2.84
CA TYR A 98 15.29 8.00 -1.41
C TYR A 98 15.44 6.50 -1.15
N ALA A 99 16.18 6.15 -0.11
CA ALA A 99 16.32 4.75 0.30
C ALA A 99 15.12 4.37 1.21
N ASP A 100 13.95 4.22 0.58
CA ASP A 100 12.72 3.72 1.20
C ASP A 100 12.55 2.27 0.76
N ILE A 101 12.91 1.34 1.64
CA ILE A 101 13.10 -0.08 1.30
C ILE A 101 12.44 -0.94 2.37
N ILE A 102 11.73 -1.98 1.94
CA ILE A 102 11.30 -3.07 2.81
C ILE A 102 11.97 -4.38 2.38
N PHE A 103 12.28 -5.23 3.34
CA PHE A 103 12.71 -6.60 3.09
C PHE A 103 11.59 -7.56 3.52
N LEU A 104 11.38 -8.57 2.70
CA LEU A 104 10.31 -9.54 2.89
C LEU A 104 10.91 -10.94 3.13
N ASP A 105 10.51 -11.57 4.22
CA ASP A 105 10.76 -13.00 4.48
C ASP A 105 9.66 -13.79 3.77
N TYR A 106 9.82 -13.99 2.48
CA TYR A 106 8.85 -14.71 1.65
C TYR A 106 9.53 -15.84 0.90
N VAL A 107 9.01 -17.05 1.08
CA VAL A 107 9.46 -18.25 0.36
C VAL A 107 8.43 -18.54 -0.73
N PRO A 108 8.72 -18.26 -2.01
CA PRO A 108 7.77 -18.47 -3.07
C PRO A 108 7.53 -19.97 -3.31
N PRO A 109 6.26 -20.41 -3.45
CA PRO A 109 5.93 -21.82 -3.73
C PRO A 109 6.24 -22.24 -5.19
N THR A 110 6.55 -21.28 -6.05
CA THR A 110 6.96 -21.49 -7.45
C THR A 110 8.17 -20.63 -7.76
N PRO A 111 8.97 -20.92 -8.79
CA PRO A 111 10.06 -20.04 -9.20
C PRO A 111 9.57 -18.62 -9.43
N LEU A 112 10.23 -17.65 -8.79
CA LEU A 112 9.90 -16.24 -8.92
C LEU A 112 10.48 -15.68 -10.21
N THR A 113 9.63 -15.06 -11.02
CA THR A 113 9.99 -14.43 -12.30
C THR A 113 9.35 -13.06 -12.40
N ILE A 114 9.84 -12.24 -13.31
CA ILE A 114 9.23 -10.93 -13.57
C ILE A 114 7.76 -11.05 -14.02
N GLY A 115 7.41 -12.14 -14.72
CA GLY A 115 6.06 -12.36 -15.24
C GLY A 115 5.06 -12.82 -14.19
N ASN A 116 5.51 -13.39 -13.07
CA ASN A 116 4.60 -13.84 -11.99
C ASN A 116 4.74 -13.05 -10.70
N LEU A 117 5.70 -12.13 -10.60
CA LEU A 117 5.90 -11.30 -9.41
C LEU A 117 4.62 -10.56 -8.96
N PRO A 118 3.82 -9.93 -9.83
CA PRO A 118 2.58 -9.27 -9.40
C PRO A 118 1.61 -10.22 -8.70
N TRP A 119 1.53 -11.47 -9.16
CA TRP A 119 0.66 -12.49 -8.56
C TRP A 119 1.15 -12.96 -7.19
N HIS A 120 2.47 -13.11 -7.01
CA HIS A 120 3.07 -13.38 -5.71
C HIS A 120 2.78 -12.25 -4.73
N ILE A 121 2.85 -10.99 -5.17
CA ILE A 121 2.54 -9.83 -4.34
C ILE A 121 1.05 -9.84 -3.93
N ILE A 122 0.14 -10.05 -4.86
CA ILE A 122 -1.30 -10.01 -4.59
C ILE A 122 -1.76 -11.20 -3.72
N PHE A 123 -1.26 -12.41 -3.96
CA PHE A 123 -1.80 -13.62 -3.33
C PHE A 123 -0.89 -14.24 -2.27
N GLY A 124 0.42 -14.09 -2.40
CA GLY A 124 1.41 -14.76 -1.56
C GLY A 124 2.00 -13.89 -0.47
N ILE A 125 2.08 -12.59 -0.69
CA ILE A 125 2.74 -11.67 0.24
C ILE A 125 1.71 -10.91 1.08
N ASP A 126 2.05 -10.71 2.35
CA ASP A 126 1.28 -9.93 3.31
C ASP A 126 2.23 -9.06 4.14
N GLY A 127 1.69 -8.07 4.87
CA GLY A 127 2.48 -7.21 5.75
C GLY A 127 3.28 -7.96 6.83
N ALA A 128 2.81 -9.14 7.24
CA ALA A 128 3.53 -10.00 8.19
C ALA A 128 4.87 -10.54 7.65
N HIS A 129 5.06 -10.57 6.33
CA HIS A 129 6.34 -10.95 5.72
C HIS A 129 7.40 -9.85 5.81
N VAL A 130 7.04 -8.60 6.14
CA VAL A 130 8.02 -7.51 6.26
C VAL A 130 8.88 -7.75 7.49
N SER A 131 10.17 -7.96 7.28
CA SER A 131 11.15 -8.17 8.35
C SER A 131 11.98 -6.93 8.66
N THR A 132 12.19 -6.06 7.66
CA THR A 132 12.99 -4.84 7.81
C THR A 132 12.32 -3.69 7.05
N THR A 133 12.35 -2.50 7.66
CA THR A 133 11.84 -1.26 7.05
C THR A 133 12.88 -0.16 7.18
N ILE A 134 13.23 0.44 6.05
CA ILE A 134 14.15 1.57 5.94
C ILE A 134 13.39 2.74 5.31
N VAL A 135 13.50 3.92 5.88
CA VAL A 135 12.91 5.15 5.35
C VAL A 135 13.96 6.25 5.30
N ALA A 136 14.14 6.86 4.15
CA ALA A 136 15.16 7.88 3.88
C ALA A 136 16.57 7.43 4.35
N GLY A 137 16.88 6.14 4.19
CA GLY A 137 18.15 5.53 4.60
C GLY A 137 18.27 5.19 6.10
N LYS A 138 17.24 5.52 6.91
CA LYS A 138 17.22 5.18 8.34
C LYS A 138 16.47 3.89 8.57
N VAL A 139 17.11 2.93 9.26
CA VAL A 139 16.47 1.67 9.67
C VAL A 139 15.48 1.96 10.80
N LEU A 140 14.19 1.77 10.51
CA LEU A 140 13.11 1.94 11.49
C LEU A 140 12.75 0.63 12.18
N MET A 141 12.80 -0.49 11.45
CA MET A 141 12.57 -1.83 11.94
C MET A 141 13.60 -2.77 11.34
N HIS A 142 14.12 -3.71 12.13
CA HIS A 142 15.03 -4.76 11.67
C HIS A 142 14.68 -6.08 12.37
N ASN A 143 14.55 -7.15 11.60
CA ASN A 143 14.10 -8.46 12.09
C ASN A 143 12.81 -8.36 12.94
N ARG A 144 11.84 -7.54 12.48
CA ARG A 144 10.55 -7.25 13.14
C ARG A 144 10.68 -6.55 14.50
N GLU A 145 11.84 -6.00 14.83
CA GLU A 145 12.09 -5.24 16.04
C GLU A 145 12.19 -3.74 15.68
N LEU A 146 11.38 -2.90 16.29
CA LEU A 146 11.44 -1.44 16.11
C LEU A 146 12.74 -0.89 16.70
N LYS A 147 13.43 -0.03 15.94
CA LYS A 147 14.71 0.55 16.33
C LYS A 147 14.60 2.01 16.78
N THR A 148 13.47 2.63 16.57
CA THR A 148 13.27 4.07 16.82
C THR A 148 12.15 4.37 17.80
N LEU A 149 11.38 3.36 18.19
CA LEU A 149 10.22 3.47 19.07
C LEU A 149 10.26 2.35 20.11
N ASP A 150 9.82 2.67 21.33
CA ASP A 150 9.51 1.68 22.37
C ASP A 150 8.03 1.28 22.23
N GLU A 151 7.78 0.17 21.56
CA GLU A 151 6.43 -0.30 21.26
C GLU A 151 5.65 -0.67 22.53
N GLU A 152 6.33 -1.24 23.52
CA GLU A 152 5.71 -1.64 24.79
C GLU A 152 5.25 -0.41 25.59
N ALA A 153 6.12 0.57 25.74
CA ALA A 153 5.80 1.84 26.43
C ALA A 153 4.70 2.63 25.71
N ILE A 154 4.75 2.69 24.36
CA ILE A 154 3.72 3.34 23.55
C ILE A 154 2.37 2.63 23.73
N GLY A 155 2.35 1.29 23.67
CA GLY A 155 1.15 0.50 23.84
C GLY A 155 0.53 0.66 25.25
N ALA A 156 1.35 0.70 26.29
CA ALA A 156 0.90 0.98 27.66
C ALA A 156 0.28 2.37 27.76
N LYS A 157 0.93 3.39 27.21
CA LYS A 157 0.43 4.76 27.20
C LYS A 157 -0.87 4.92 26.41
N ALA A 158 -0.97 4.28 25.27
CA ALA A 158 -2.20 4.29 24.46
C ALA A 158 -3.39 3.70 25.24
N ARG A 159 -3.20 2.57 25.90
CA ARG A 159 -4.25 1.96 26.76
C ARG A 159 -4.67 2.87 27.90
N GLU A 160 -3.71 3.54 28.58
CA GLU A 160 -4.00 4.52 29.63
C GLU A 160 -4.89 5.67 29.11
N GLN A 161 -4.52 6.25 27.95
CA GLN A 161 -5.30 7.35 27.37
C GLN A 161 -6.68 6.91 26.87
N ALA A 162 -6.77 5.72 26.27
CA ALA A 162 -8.04 5.16 25.85
C ALA A 162 -8.99 4.95 27.05
N ALA A 163 -8.50 4.41 28.17
CA ALA A 163 -9.32 4.25 29.38
C ALA A 163 -9.89 5.59 29.90
N LYS A 164 -9.07 6.67 29.88
CA LYS A 164 -9.54 8.02 30.26
C LYS A 164 -10.59 8.58 29.29
N LEU A 165 -10.46 8.27 28.00
CA LEU A 165 -11.43 8.70 26.99
C LEU A 165 -12.79 8.01 27.21
N TRP A 166 -12.78 6.68 27.35
CA TRP A 166 -14.01 5.89 27.53
C TRP A 166 -14.75 6.16 28.83
N GLN A 167 -14.10 6.75 29.83
CA GLN A 167 -14.78 7.22 31.05
C GLN A 167 -15.64 8.47 30.84
N ARG A 168 -15.54 9.13 29.67
CA ARG A 168 -16.28 10.35 29.33
C ARG A 168 -17.48 10.10 28.43
N VAL A 169 -17.66 8.86 28.00
CA VAL A 169 -18.73 8.36 27.16
C VAL A 169 -19.63 7.44 27.99
#